data_76a952d435aa308f589249a170ece932
#
_entry.id   76a952d435aa308f589249a170ece932
#
_cell.length_a   1.000
_cell.length_b   1.000
_cell.length_c   1.000
_cell.angle_alpha   90.00
_cell.angle_beta   90.00
_cell.angle_gamma   90.00
#
_symmetry.space_group_name_H-M   'P 1'
#
loop_
_entity.id
_entity.type
_entity.pdbx_description
1 polymer ?
#
loop_
_entity_poly.entity_id
_entity_poly.type
_entity_poly.pdbx_seq_one_letter_code
_entity_poly.pdbx_strand_id
1 'polypeptide(L)'
;GELVPKRVALADPEGRAMLIARPMAGLARLASPFVWFLTASTNGVLKAFRLGESSVAPPSEEEVTHMLEQGTSAGVFHHAERAMVEGVLRLDERPVTEIMTRRTRIVWLNVADPDEINWRKIVASGHSHFPVYEGTRDHVLGLVSVKSLWANAAAGAPNSVRPHLVKPLVVPMSINATQLLDTFKRTGKHLALVADEFGSVQGLVTLIDVMEAIVGELPEPGGRPAPAAVQRDDGSWLVDGSMTIGEFRERFGLPALPREDSGDFETVGGFMVD
;
A
#
# COMPACT_ATOMS: atom_id res chain seq x y z
N GLY A 1 3.61 -47.03 -18.76
CA GLY A 1 2.22 -47.39 -18.41
C GLY A 1 1.39 -46.30 -17.68
N GLU A 2 1.96 -45.13 -17.28
CA GLU A 2 1.27 -44.13 -16.47
C GLU A 2 0.37 -43.14 -17.26
N LEU A 3 0.65 -42.92 -18.53
CA LEU A 3 -0.04 -41.93 -19.36
C LEU A 3 -1.48 -42.32 -19.70
N VAL A 4 -1.79 -43.60 -19.87
CA VAL A 4 -3.13 -44.07 -20.22
C VAL A 4 -4.09 -43.91 -19.05
N PRO A 5 -3.77 -44.36 -17.81
CA PRO A 5 -4.64 -44.12 -16.65
C PRO A 5 -4.91 -42.65 -16.36
N LYS A 6 -3.88 -41.75 -16.53
CA LYS A 6 -4.06 -40.30 -16.35
C LYS A 6 -5.01 -39.71 -17.40
N ARG A 7 -4.85 -40.02 -18.67
CA ARG A 7 -5.75 -39.55 -19.74
C ARG A 7 -7.17 -40.07 -19.57
N VAL A 8 -7.29 -41.32 -19.15
CA VAL A 8 -8.58 -41.94 -18.86
C VAL A 8 -9.26 -41.23 -17.70
N ALA A 9 -8.53 -40.92 -16.61
CA ALA A 9 -9.11 -40.20 -15.45
C ALA A 9 -9.55 -38.74 -15.79
N LEU A 10 -8.83 -38.04 -16.64
CA LEU A 10 -9.13 -36.67 -17.04
C LEU A 10 -10.27 -36.54 -18.06
N ALA A 11 -10.64 -37.61 -18.78
CA ALA A 11 -11.66 -37.56 -19.81
C ALA A 11 -13.11 -37.50 -19.22
N ASP A 12 -13.34 -38.07 -18.02
CA ASP A 12 -14.60 -38.00 -17.28
C ASP A 12 -14.32 -38.19 -15.78
N PRO A 13 -13.91 -37.11 -15.09
CA PRO A 13 -13.46 -37.20 -13.70
C PRO A 13 -14.59 -37.53 -12.73
N GLU A 14 -15.80 -37.02 -12.96
CA GLU A 14 -16.92 -37.18 -12.05
C GLU A 14 -17.55 -38.60 -12.13
N GLY A 15 -17.81 -39.08 -13.33
CA GLY A 15 -18.39 -40.42 -13.54
C GLY A 15 -17.49 -41.53 -13.02
N ARG A 16 -16.19 -41.40 -13.21
CA ARG A 16 -15.20 -42.39 -12.73
C ARG A 16 -14.93 -42.30 -11.25
N ALA A 17 -14.92 -41.06 -10.68
CA ALA A 17 -14.87 -40.91 -9.22
C ALA A 17 -16.05 -41.61 -8.55
N MET A 18 -17.27 -41.46 -9.05
CA MET A 18 -18.44 -42.14 -8.52
C MET A 18 -18.37 -43.68 -8.63
N LEU A 19 -17.83 -44.20 -9.73
CA LEU A 19 -17.68 -45.65 -9.92
C LEU A 19 -16.67 -46.25 -8.95
N ILE A 20 -15.57 -45.54 -8.66
CA ILE A 20 -14.48 -46.00 -7.81
C ILE A 20 -14.75 -45.69 -6.32
N ALA A 21 -15.57 -44.70 -6.02
CA ALA A 21 -15.84 -44.25 -4.64
C ALA A 21 -16.40 -45.40 -3.74
N ARG A 22 -17.30 -46.23 -4.24
CA ARG A 22 -17.88 -47.36 -3.46
C ARG A 22 -16.85 -48.43 -3.13
N PRO A 23 -16.08 -49.00 -4.08
CA PRO A 23 -15.05 -49.98 -3.75
C PRO A 23 -13.92 -49.38 -2.92
N MET A 24 -13.53 -48.11 -3.14
CA MET A 24 -12.53 -47.40 -2.31
C MET A 24 -13.02 -47.18 -0.88
N ALA A 25 -14.31 -46.83 -0.68
CA ALA A 25 -14.88 -46.73 0.65
C ALA A 25 -14.89 -48.08 1.39
N GLY A 26 -15.13 -49.20 0.68
CA GLY A 26 -15.01 -50.56 1.21
C GLY A 26 -13.58 -50.88 1.66
N LEU A 27 -12.62 -50.60 0.81
CA LEU A 27 -11.20 -50.80 1.09
C LEU A 27 -10.72 -49.92 2.27
N ALA A 28 -11.16 -48.66 2.33
CA ALA A 28 -10.85 -47.75 3.43
C ALA A 28 -11.44 -48.24 4.77
N ARG A 29 -12.65 -48.79 4.78
CA ARG A 29 -13.23 -49.42 6.00
C ARG A 29 -12.45 -50.65 6.44
N LEU A 30 -12.01 -51.50 5.51
CA LEU A 30 -11.20 -52.65 5.82
C LEU A 30 -9.84 -52.27 6.38
N ALA A 31 -9.21 -51.20 5.84
CA ALA A 31 -7.94 -50.68 6.29
C ALA A 31 -8.04 -49.85 7.60
N SER A 32 -9.20 -49.33 7.93
CA SER A 32 -9.45 -48.46 9.08
C SER A 32 -8.87 -48.97 10.41
N PRO A 33 -9.01 -50.26 10.82
CA PRO A 33 -8.42 -50.72 12.07
C PRO A 33 -6.91 -50.71 12.07
N PHE A 34 -6.28 -50.94 10.92
CA PHE A 34 -4.81 -50.83 10.78
C PHE A 34 -4.34 -49.38 10.88
N VAL A 35 -5.01 -48.47 10.20
CA VAL A 35 -4.70 -47.03 10.28
C VAL A 35 -4.90 -46.52 11.70
N TRP A 36 -6.01 -46.91 12.36
CA TRP A 36 -6.24 -46.55 13.76
C TRP A 36 -5.14 -47.09 14.69
N PHE A 37 -4.72 -48.34 14.54
CA PHE A 37 -3.64 -48.93 15.33
C PHE A 37 -2.31 -48.21 15.13
N LEU A 38 -1.93 -47.89 13.87
CA LEU A 38 -0.73 -47.15 13.57
C LEU A 38 -0.79 -45.73 14.15
N THR A 39 -1.91 -45.04 14.00
CA THR A 39 -2.10 -43.69 14.54
C THR A 39 -2.04 -43.70 16.08
N ALA A 40 -2.71 -44.67 16.72
CA ALA A 40 -2.66 -44.81 18.16
C ALA A 40 -1.24 -45.14 18.68
N SER A 41 -0.51 -46.01 17.97
CA SER A 41 0.89 -46.33 18.26
C SER A 41 1.79 -45.11 18.11
N THR A 42 1.67 -44.38 17.02
CA THR A 42 2.44 -43.15 16.79
C THR A 42 2.15 -42.10 17.83
N ASN A 43 0.87 -41.86 18.17
CA ASN A 43 0.49 -40.91 19.20
C ASN A 43 0.98 -41.35 20.59
N GLY A 44 0.99 -42.65 20.85
CA GLY A 44 1.59 -43.23 22.08
C GLY A 44 3.07 -42.94 22.20
N VAL A 45 3.81 -43.15 21.12
CA VAL A 45 5.26 -42.86 21.05
C VAL A 45 5.51 -41.36 21.19
N LEU A 46 4.78 -40.51 20.46
CA LEU A 46 4.92 -39.06 20.56
C LEU A 46 4.63 -38.55 21.98
N LYS A 47 3.60 -39.08 22.65
CA LYS A 47 3.31 -38.77 24.06
C LYS A 47 4.43 -39.23 25.00
N ALA A 48 4.97 -40.43 24.80
CA ALA A 48 6.06 -40.95 25.63
C ALA A 48 7.35 -40.11 25.54
N PHE A 49 7.62 -39.59 24.35
CA PHE A 49 8.74 -38.69 24.11
C PHE A 49 8.41 -37.20 24.37
N ARG A 50 7.20 -36.87 24.85
CA ARG A 50 6.71 -35.49 25.06
C ARG A 50 6.81 -34.60 23.82
N LEU A 51 6.87 -35.20 22.64
CA LEU A 51 6.70 -34.53 21.36
C LEU A 51 5.21 -34.33 21.19
N GLY A 52 4.68 -33.23 21.76
CA GLY A 52 3.29 -32.83 21.57
C GLY A 52 3.01 -32.62 20.08
N GLU A 53 1.72 -32.65 19.70
CA GLU A 53 1.29 -32.26 18.37
C GLU A 53 2.03 -30.96 18.00
N SER A 54 2.83 -31.01 16.94
CA SER A 54 3.37 -29.80 16.33
C SER A 54 2.16 -28.96 15.99
N SER A 55 1.82 -28.00 16.85
CA SER A 55 0.88 -26.95 16.42
C SER A 55 1.50 -26.40 15.16
N VAL A 56 0.78 -26.51 14.04
CA VAL A 56 1.17 -25.86 12.79
C VAL A 56 1.47 -24.43 13.21
N ALA A 57 2.75 -24.06 13.19
CA ALA A 57 3.14 -22.70 13.53
C ALA A 57 2.27 -21.77 12.65
N PRO A 58 1.73 -20.70 13.20
CA PRO A 58 0.99 -19.75 12.37
C PRO A 58 1.88 -19.35 11.18
N PRO A 59 1.32 -19.20 9.98
CA PRO A 59 2.11 -18.85 8.81
C PRO A 59 2.91 -17.58 9.10
N SER A 60 4.18 -17.59 8.77
CA SER A 60 5.03 -16.40 8.87
C SER A 60 4.61 -15.37 7.80
N GLU A 61 4.99 -14.11 7.99
CA GLU A 61 4.74 -13.06 7.00
C GLU A 61 5.36 -13.39 5.65
N GLU A 62 6.53 -14.04 5.65
CA GLU A 62 7.21 -14.54 4.45
C GLU A 62 6.38 -15.61 3.73
N GLU A 63 5.74 -16.54 4.46
CA GLU A 63 4.85 -17.53 3.87
C GLU A 63 3.60 -16.90 3.26
N VAL A 64 3.02 -15.88 3.91
CA VAL A 64 1.88 -15.13 3.36
C VAL A 64 2.27 -14.42 2.07
N THR A 65 3.42 -13.74 2.06
CA THR A 65 3.96 -13.06 0.85
C THR A 65 4.20 -14.05 -0.29
N HIS A 66 4.76 -15.22 0.03
CA HIS A 66 4.99 -16.28 -0.97
C HIS A 66 3.67 -16.85 -1.53
N MET A 67 2.65 -17.02 -0.70
CA MET A 67 1.31 -17.42 -1.15
C MET A 67 0.68 -16.37 -2.08
N LEU A 68 0.86 -15.08 -1.79
CA LEU A 68 0.41 -13.98 -2.67
C LEU A 68 1.13 -14.02 -4.03
N GLU A 69 2.43 -14.30 -4.03
CA GLU A 69 3.21 -14.43 -5.25
C GLU A 69 2.74 -15.61 -6.13
N GLN A 70 2.52 -16.77 -5.52
CA GLN A 70 1.96 -17.93 -6.21
C GLN A 70 0.56 -17.65 -6.76
N GLY A 71 -0.30 -16.97 -5.98
CA GLY A 71 -1.65 -16.58 -6.40
C GLY A 71 -1.63 -15.60 -7.58
N THR A 72 -0.67 -14.67 -7.60
CA THR A 72 -0.47 -13.72 -8.71
C THR A 72 -0.02 -14.47 -9.97
N SER A 73 0.96 -15.35 -9.85
CA SER A 73 1.45 -16.18 -10.95
C SER A 73 0.37 -17.13 -11.52
N ALA A 74 -0.57 -17.57 -10.68
CA ALA A 74 -1.72 -18.38 -11.07
C ALA A 74 -2.89 -17.55 -11.65
N GLY A 75 -2.78 -16.20 -11.70
CA GLY A 75 -3.83 -15.31 -12.20
C GLY A 75 -5.01 -15.11 -11.22
N VAL A 76 -4.86 -15.50 -9.96
CA VAL A 76 -5.88 -15.28 -8.91
C VAL A 76 -5.89 -13.84 -8.43
N PHE A 77 -4.72 -13.21 -8.38
CA PHE A 77 -4.55 -11.80 -7.99
C PHE A 77 -3.92 -11.01 -9.13
N HIS A 78 -4.33 -9.74 -9.25
CA HIS A 78 -3.63 -8.78 -10.09
C HIS A 78 -2.39 -8.22 -9.37
N HIS A 79 -1.38 -7.79 -10.12
CA HIS A 79 -0.15 -7.19 -9.55
C HIS A 79 -0.44 -6.01 -8.62
N ALA A 80 -1.43 -5.16 -8.97
CA ALA A 80 -1.85 -4.04 -8.13
C ALA A 80 -2.46 -4.49 -6.79
N GLU A 81 -3.26 -5.56 -6.79
CA GLU A 81 -3.86 -6.12 -5.58
C GLU A 81 -2.78 -6.68 -4.64
N ARG A 82 -1.81 -7.42 -5.21
CA ARG A 82 -0.65 -7.91 -4.47
C ARG A 82 0.11 -6.76 -3.81
N ALA A 83 0.45 -5.72 -4.58
CA ALA A 83 1.19 -4.56 -4.07
C ALA A 83 0.46 -3.86 -2.90
N MET A 84 -0.88 -3.75 -2.98
CA MET A 84 -1.69 -3.19 -1.89
C MET A 84 -1.65 -4.07 -0.63
N VAL A 85 -1.76 -5.40 -0.78
CA VAL A 85 -1.68 -6.31 0.38
C VAL A 85 -0.30 -6.24 1.02
N GLU A 86 0.78 -6.25 0.25
CA GLU A 86 2.15 -6.06 0.75
C GLU A 86 2.31 -4.69 1.44
N GLY A 87 1.71 -3.62 0.88
CA GLY A 87 1.67 -2.30 1.50
C GLY A 87 1.00 -2.31 2.89
N VAL A 88 -0.11 -3.04 3.03
CA VAL A 88 -0.81 -3.19 4.32
C VAL A 88 0.04 -3.97 5.33
N LEU A 89 0.67 -5.06 4.93
CA LEU A 89 1.52 -5.87 5.81
C LEU A 89 2.71 -5.06 6.35
N ARG A 90 3.29 -4.19 5.53
CA ARG A 90 4.43 -3.33 5.92
C ARG A 90 4.06 -2.09 6.72
N LEU A 91 2.77 -1.76 6.88
CA LEU A 91 2.35 -0.54 7.60
C LEU A 91 2.83 -0.51 9.05
N ASP A 92 2.87 -1.66 9.70
CA ASP A 92 3.29 -1.75 11.11
C ASP A 92 4.80 -1.50 11.29
N GLU A 93 5.59 -1.79 10.27
CA GLU A 93 7.03 -1.57 10.27
C GLU A 93 7.42 -0.15 9.81
N ARG A 94 6.54 0.57 9.09
CA ARG A 94 6.83 1.91 8.57
C ARG A 94 6.69 2.98 9.65
N PRO A 95 7.78 3.64 10.06
CA PRO A 95 7.73 4.77 10.98
C PRO A 95 7.10 5.98 10.27
N VAL A 96 6.42 6.85 11.03
CA VAL A 96 5.81 8.06 10.50
C VAL A 96 6.80 8.97 9.77
N THR A 97 8.07 8.93 10.16
CA THR A 97 9.15 9.73 9.57
C THR A 97 9.45 9.43 8.11
N GLU A 98 9.08 8.25 7.62
CA GLU A 98 9.22 7.87 6.21
C GLU A 98 8.09 8.41 5.34
N ILE A 99 6.88 8.53 5.91
CA ILE A 99 5.68 8.92 5.16
C ILE A 99 5.31 10.40 5.36
N MET A 100 5.88 11.08 6.35
CA MET A 100 5.55 12.48 6.64
C MET A 100 6.15 13.45 5.63
N THR A 101 5.46 14.56 5.40
CA THR A 101 6.05 15.76 4.80
C THR A 101 6.98 16.42 5.80
N ARG A 102 8.27 16.49 5.48
CA ARG A 102 9.29 17.08 6.36
C ARG A 102 9.05 18.57 6.61
N ARG A 103 9.42 19.05 7.80
CA ARG A 103 9.28 20.45 8.25
C ARG A 103 9.71 21.49 7.20
N THR A 104 10.79 21.22 6.44
CA THR A 104 11.33 22.12 5.42
C THR A 104 10.42 22.28 4.21
N ARG A 105 9.57 21.29 3.94
CA ARG A 105 8.64 21.27 2.79
C ARG A 105 7.23 21.77 3.17
N ILE A 106 6.95 21.95 4.45
CA ILE A 106 5.65 22.43 4.93
C ILE A 106 5.51 23.92 4.59
N VAL A 107 4.36 24.31 4.05
CA VAL A 107 3.97 25.71 3.88
C VAL A 107 3.38 26.24 5.19
N TRP A 108 4.12 27.12 5.83
CA TRP A 108 3.78 27.69 7.13
C TRP A 108 3.16 29.07 6.99
N LEU A 109 2.11 29.34 7.78
CA LEU A 109 1.54 30.67 7.94
C LEU A 109 2.01 31.29 9.27
N ASN A 110 2.49 32.53 9.21
CA ASN A 110 2.81 33.28 10.41
C ASN A 110 1.61 34.18 10.79
N VAL A 111 1.14 34.06 12.01
CA VAL A 111 0.02 34.89 12.48
C VAL A 111 0.34 36.39 12.54
N ALA A 112 1.63 36.74 12.62
CA ALA A 112 2.11 38.11 12.63
C ALA A 112 2.25 38.70 11.20
N ASP A 113 2.23 37.87 10.16
CA ASP A 113 2.29 38.36 8.78
C ASP A 113 0.96 39.03 8.40
N PRO A 114 0.98 40.08 7.53
CA PRO A 114 -0.24 40.62 6.92
C PRO A 114 -1.08 39.53 6.24
N ASP A 115 -2.40 39.65 6.34
CA ASP A 115 -3.34 38.67 5.77
C ASP A 115 -3.10 38.41 4.28
N GLU A 116 -2.72 39.43 3.50
CA GLU A 116 -2.41 39.30 2.05
C GLU A 116 -1.22 38.38 1.78
N ILE A 117 -0.20 38.41 2.66
CA ILE A 117 0.98 37.54 2.54
C ILE A 117 0.56 36.08 2.78
N ASN A 118 -0.21 35.85 3.83
CA ASN A 118 -0.74 34.51 4.15
C ASN A 118 -1.63 33.99 3.03
N TRP A 119 -2.52 34.82 2.47
CA TRP A 119 -3.39 34.47 1.34
C TRP A 119 -2.58 34.10 0.09
N ARG A 120 -1.52 34.82 -0.23
CA ARG A 120 -0.64 34.45 -1.38
C ARG A 120 -0.03 33.08 -1.17
N LYS A 121 0.45 32.76 0.03
CA LYS A 121 1.00 31.42 0.35
C LYS A 121 -0.05 30.33 0.17
N ILE A 122 -1.28 30.56 0.65
CA ILE A 122 -2.40 29.64 0.54
C ILE A 122 -2.73 29.35 -0.93
N VAL A 123 -2.92 30.40 -1.74
CA VAL A 123 -3.30 30.27 -3.14
C VAL A 123 -2.19 29.62 -3.97
N ALA A 124 -0.93 30.01 -3.72
CA ALA A 124 0.21 29.49 -4.48
C ALA A 124 0.52 28.01 -4.20
N SER A 125 0.19 27.51 -3.01
CA SER A 125 0.55 26.15 -2.60
C SER A 125 -0.47 25.08 -2.98
N GLY A 126 -1.75 25.44 -3.18
CA GLY A 126 -2.83 24.49 -3.47
C GLY A 126 -3.22 23.56 -2.32
N HIS A 127 -2.61 23.69 -1.14
CA HIS A 127 -2.93 22.85 0.01
C HIS A 127 -4.25 23.26 0.69
N SER A 128 -4.89 22.30 1.37
CA SER A 128 -6.17 22.52 2.06
C SER A 128 -6.01 22.92 3.52
N HIS A 129 -4.89 22.64 4.16
CA HIS A 129 -4.62 22.90 5.58
C HIS A 129 -3.22 23.44 5.79
N PHE A 130 -3.08 24.37 6.71
CA PHE A 130 -1.82 25.03 7.02
C PHE A 130 -1.57 25.10 8.51
N PRO A 131 -0.38 24.72 8.98
CA PRO A 131 0.04 25.04 10.34
C PRO A 131 0.35 26.53 10.47
N VAL A 132 -0.13 27.10 11.55
CA VAL A 132 0.04 28.53 11.89
C VAL A 132 0.91 28.64 13.12
N TYR A 133 1.94 29.46 13.04
CA TYR A 133 2.90 29.69 14.12
C TYR A 133 2.98 31.17 14.51
N GLU A 134 3.55 31.43 15.68
CA GLU A 134 3.88 32.77 16.18
C GLU A 134 5.35 32.83 16.62
N GLY A 135 6.10 33.78 16.07
CA GLY A 135 7.52 33.93 16.34
C GLY A 135 8.38 32.84 15.68
N THR A 136 8.45 31.66 16.28
CA THR A 136 9.20 30.52 15.74
C THR A 136 8.27 29.39 15.29
N ARG A 137 8.74 28.57 14.32
CA ARG A 137 7.96 27.41 13.82
C ARG A 137 7.79 26.29 14.87
N ASP A 138 8.43 26.41 16.02
CA ASP A 138 8.23 25.48 17.14
C ASP A 138 7.03 25.90 18.01
N HIS A 139 6.67 27.19 17.94
CA HIS A 139 5.46 27.70 18.62
C HIS A 139 4.25 27.67 17.69
N VAL A 140 3.73 26.46 17.46
CA VAL A 140 2.54 26.25 16.62
C VAL A 140 1.28 26.57 17.40
N LEU A 141 0.53 27.58 16.95
CA LEU A 141 -0.75 28.00 17.55
C LEU A 141 -1.89 27.05 17.17
N GLY A 142 -1.86 26.50 15.97
CA GLY A 142 -2.93 25.64 15.47
C GLY A 142 -2.82 25.33 13.99
N LEU A 143 -3.85 24.71 13.47
CA LEU A 143 -4.08 24.47 12.06
C LEU A 143 -5.22 25.33 11.57
N VAL A 144 -5.14 25.82 10.35
CA VAL A 144 -6.25 26.50 9.67
C VAL A 144 -6.59 25.75 8.38
N SER A 145 -7.89 25.61 8.07
CA SER A 145 -8.35 25.05 6.81
C SER A 145 -8.75 26.14 5.82
N VAL A 146 -8.42 25.95 4.55
CA VAL A 146 -8.85 26.87 3.48
C VAL A 146 -10.37 26.98 3.43
N LYS A 147 -11.08 25.87 3.66
CA LYS A 147 -12.54 25.84 3.71
C LYS A 147 -13.13 26.79 4.76
N SER A 148 -12.54 26.85 5.96
CA SER A 148 -13.01 27.76 7.01
C SER A 148 -12.73 29.23 6.69
N LEU A 149 -11.56 29.51 6.09
CA LEU A 149 -11.20 30.85 5.66
C LEU A 149 -12.13 31.35 4.52
N TRP A 150 -12.41 30.51 3.54
CA TRP A 150 -13.35 30.84 2.45
C TRP A 150 -14.78 31.08 2.94
N ALA A 151 -15.27 30.23 3.86
CA ALA A 151 -16.60 30.40 4.43
C ALA A 151 -16.71 31.75 5.16
N ASN A 152 -15.65 32.16 5.87
CA ASN A 152 -15.57 33.43 6.56
C ASN A 152 -15.52 34.63 5.60
N ALA A 153 -14.68 34.55 4.57
CA ALA A 153 -14.59 35.57 3.52
C ALA A 153 -15.93 35.78 2.80
N ALA A 154 -16.63 34.69 2.47
CA ALA A 154 -17.97 34.75 1.84
C ALA A 154 -19.02 35.39 2.74
N ALA A 155 -18.85 35.32 4.07
CA ALA A 155 -19.71 36.01 5.03
C ALA A 155 -19.35 37.50 5.22
N GLY A 156 -18.34 38.02 4.50
CA GLY A 156 -17.88 39.41 4.60
C GLY A 156 -17.08 39.73 5.86
N ALA A 157 -16.62 38.70 6.57
CA ALA A 157 -15.78 38.88 7.76
C ALA A 157 -14.29 39.04 7.40
N PRO A 158 -13.45 39.62 8.28
CA PRO A 158 -12.03 39.80 8.04
C PRO A 158 -11.30 38.47 7.73
N ASN A 159 -10.36 38.52 6.77
CA ASN A 159 -9.62 37.36 6.31
C ASN A 159 -8.48 36.90 7.25
N SER A 160 -8.58 37.19 8.55
CA SER A 160 -7.58 36.82 9.54
C SER A 160 -7.57 35.32 9.82
N VAL A 161 -6.38 34.72 9.95
CA VAL A 161 -6.22 33.29 10.23
C VAL A 161 -6.48 32.95 11.70
N ARG A 162 -6.25 33.88 12.63
CA ARG A 162 -6.28 33.64 14.08
C ARG A 162 -7.63 33.11 14.60
N PRO A 163 -8.81 33.63 14.18
CA PRO A 163 -10.11 33.14 14.70
C PRO A 163 -10.45 31.72 14.23
N HIS A 164 -9.77 31.20 13.22
CA HIS A 164 -10.07 29.92 12.58
C HIS A 164 -9.09 28.81 12.97
N LEU A 165 -8.25 29.07 13.98
CA LEU A 165 -7.27 28.10 14.47
C LEU A 165 -7.95 26.94 15.18
N VAL A 166 -7.62 25.74 14.76
CA VAL A 166 -8.06 24.48 15.38
C VAL A 166 -6.85 23.81 16.02
N LYS A 167 -7.03 23.28 17.23
CA LYS A 167 -5.95 22.55 17.92
C LYS A 167 -5.45 21.38 17.07
N PRO A 168 -4.15 21.31 16.75
CA PRO A 168 -3.59 20.23 15.96
C PRO A 168 -3.62 18.90 16.72
N LEU A 169 -3.67 17.80 16.02
CA LEU A 169 -3.23 16.52 16.53
C LEU A 169 -1.71 16.50 16.47
N VAL A 170 -1.07 16.14 17.58
CA VAL A 170 0.39 15.98 17.62
C VAL A 170 0.70 14.53 17.96
N VAL A 171 1.62 13.93 17.21
CA VAL A 171 2.08 12.55 17.39
C VAL A 171 3.60 12.52 17.50
N PRO A 172 4.18 11.56 18.23
CA PRO A 172 5.63 11.44 18.34
C PRO A 172 6.24 10.83 17.07
N MET A 173 7.54 11.10 16.82
CA MET A 173 8.28 10.53 15.69
C MET A 173 8.38 8.99 15.73
N SER A 174 8.23 8.39 16.91
CA SER A 174 8.31 6.94 17.11
C SER A 174 7.04 6.18 16.71
N ILE A 175 5.94 6.87 16.39
CA ILE A 175 4.69 6.23 15.98
C ILE A 175 4.85 5.59 14.59
N ASN A 176 4.30 4.39 14.40
CA ASN A 176 4.24 3.76 13.08
C ASN A 176 2.94 4.12 12.34
N ALA A 177 2.86 3.75 11.05
CA ALA A 177 1.72 4.10 10.20
C ALA A 177 0.41 3.46 10.68
N THR A 178 0.44 2.24 11.21
CA THR A 178 -0.73 1.53 11.76
C THR A 178 -1.29 2.26 12.98
N GLN A 179 -0.43 2.62 13.93
CA GLN A 179 -0.81 3.35 15.14
C GLN A 179 -1.33 4.76 14.83
N LEU A 180 -0.75 5.40 13.81
CA LEU A 180 -1.22 6.69 13.31
C LEU A 180 -2.62 6.56 12.71
N LEU A 181 -2.87 5.55 11.89
CA LEU A 181 -4.18 5.26 11.31
C LEU A 181 -5.25 5.05 12.39
N ASP A 182 -4.93 4.28 13.42
CA ASP A 182 -5.83 4.07 14.57
C ASP A 182 -6.09 5.37 15.34
N THR A 183 -5.07 6.22 15.45
CA THR A 183 -5.22 7.54 16.08
C THR A 183 -6.14 8.45 15.25
N PHE A 184 -6.02 8.45 13.93
CA PHE A 184 -6.94 9.16 13.04
C PHE A 184 -8.37 8.64 13.17
N LYS A 185 -8.59 7.32 13.16
CA LYS A 185 -9.91 6.72 13.36
C LYS A 185 -10.55 7.12 14.68
N ARG A 186 -9.78 7.07 15.76
CA ARG A 186 -10.26 7.39 17.11
C ARG A 186 -10.58 8.87 17.31
N THR A 187 -9.79 9.77 16.70
CA THR A 187 -9.91 11.21 16.88
C THR A 187 -10.81 11.90 15.85
N GLY A 188 -11.11 11.24 14.72
CA GLY A 188 -11.80 11.82 13.58
C GLY A 188 -10.98 12.88 12.85
N LYS A 189 -9.69 13.02 13.17
CA LYS A 189 -8.76 13.93 12.48
C LYS A 189 -8.04 13.21 11.35
N HIS A 190 -7.69 13.93 10.30
CA HIS A 190 -7.05 13.40 9.12
C HIS A 190 -5.67 14.02 8.84
N LEU A 191 -5.16 14.81 9.80
CA LEU A 191 -3.87 15.48 9.72
C LEU A 191 -3.28 15.56 11.12
N ALA A 192 -1.99 15.27 11.25
CA ALA A 192 -1.22 15.37 12.48
C ALA A 192 0.12 16.08 12.24
N LEU A 193 0.59 16.82 13.25
CA LEU A 193 1.96 17.28 13.32
C LEU A 193 2.81 16.22 14.00
N VAL A 194 3.97 15.95 13.45
CA VAL A 194 4.94 15.01 14.01
C VAL A 194 5.97 15.80 14.81
N ALA A 195 6.11 15.49 16.10
CA ALA A 195 7.03 16.21 16.99
C ALA A 195 8.07 15.27 17.60
N ASP A 196 9.24 15.82 17.88
CA ASP A 196 10.30 15.14 18.63
C ASP A 196 10.02 15.19 20.16
N GLU A 197 10.95 14.64 20.96
CA GLU A 197 10.88 14.54 22.41
C GLU A 197 10.92 15.90 23.11
N PHE A 198 11.37 16.94 22.42
CA PHE A 198 11.45 18.31 22.89
C PHE A 198 10.22 19.14 22.50
N GLY A 199 9.27 18.53 21.76
CA GLY A 199 8.07 19.20 21.25
C GLY A 199 8.30 20.02 19.98
N SER A 200 9.49 19.95 19.35
CA SER A 200 9.75 20.61 18.08
C SER A 200 9.09 19.85 16.93
N VAL A 201 8.36 20.57 16.08
CA VAL A 201 7.68 19.98 14.92
C VAL A 201 8.69 19.59 13.84
N GLN A 202 8.79 18.31 13.53
CA GLN A 202 9.68 17.74 12.53
C GLN A 202 9.00 17.49 11.20
N GLY A 203 7.66 17.34 11.19
CA GLY A 203 6.90 17.08 9.98
C GLY A 203 5.40 17.23 10.17
N LEU A 204 4.70 16.95 9.08
CA LEU A 204 3.24 16.88 9.01
C LEU A 204 2.87 15.61 8.26
N VAL A 205 1.87 14.88 8.74
CA VAL A 205 1.39 13.66 8.10
C VAL A 205 -0.13 13.70 8.00
N THR A 206 -0.63 13.21 6.87
CA THR A 206 -2.06 13.16 6.58
C THR A 206 -2.55 11.71 6.43
N LEU A 207 -3.87 11.52 6.41
CA LEU A 207 -4.46 10.23 6.08
C LEU A 207 -4.12 9.81 4.63
N ILE A 208 -3.93 10.78 3.72
CA ILE A 208 -3.52 10.50 2.34
C ILE A 208 -2.13 9.87 2.31
N ASP A 209 -1.16 10.39 3.08
CA ASP A 209 0.19 9.82 3.16
C ASP A 209 0.15 8.36 3.66
N VAL A 210 -0.73 8.03 4.60
CA VAL A 210 -0.94 6.64 5.05
C VAL A 210 -1.56 5.80 3.93
N MET A 211 -2.51 6.34 3.16
CA MET A 211 -3.09 5.63 2.01
C MET A 211 -2.05 5.40 0.92
N GLU A 212 -1.20 6.38 0.63
CA GLU A 212 -0.08 6.25 -0.31
C GLU A 212 0.93 5.17 0.11
N ALA A 213 1.13 5.01 1.41
CA ALA A 213 1.96 3.92 1.93
C ALA A 213 1.39 2.52 1.62
N ILE A 214 0.07 2.41 1.36
CA ILE A 214 -0.62 1.16 1.01
C ILE A 214 -0.70 0.98 -0.50
N VAL A 215 -1.20 1.99 -1.23
CA VAL A 215 -1.55 1.85 -2.65
C VAL A 215 -0.46 2.34 -3.60
N GLY A 216 0.63 2.93 -3.08
CA GLY A 216 1.63 3.63 -3.86
C GLY A 216 1.26 5.10 -4.10
N GLU A 217 2.10 5.81 -4.83
CA GLU A 217 1.94 7.24 -5.10
C GLU A 217 0.58 7.53 -5.76
N LEU A 218 -0.17 8.46 -5.17
CA LEU A 218 -1.42 8.98 -5.73
C LEU A 218 -1.12 10.22 -6.58
N PRO A 219 -1.81 10.41 -7.73
CA PRO A 219 -1.66 11.62 -8.52
C PRO A 219 -2.02 12.86 -7.68
N GLU A 220 -1.16 13.87 -7.67
CA GLU A 220 -1.44 15.13 -6.99
C GLU A 220 -2.74 15.76 -7.54
N PRO A 221 -3.61 16.34 -6.69
CA PRO A 221 -4.79 17.08 -7.15
C PRO A 221 -4.39 18.24 -8.06
N GLY A 222 -4.72 18.17 -9.33
CA GLY A 222 -4.32 19.14 -10.36
C GLY A 222 -2.98 18.84 -11.04
N GLY A 223 -2.22 17.87 -10.57
CA GLY A 223 -1.12 17.27 -11.31
C GLY A 223 -1.70 16.49 -12.49
N ARG A 224 -1.46 16.95 -13.73
CA ARG A 224 -1.59 16.03 -14.86
C ARG A 224 -0.58 14.90 -14.58
N PRO A 225 -0.98 13.62 -14.68
CA PRO A 225 0.02 12.56 -14.68
C PRO A 225 1.12 13.00 -15.65
N ALA A 226 2.37 12.95 -15.21
CA ALA A 226 3.47 13.27 -16.10
C ALA A 226 3.25 12.46 -17.37
N PRO A 227 3.23 13.12 -18.55
CA PRO A 227 2.91 12.40 -19.76
C PRO A 227 3.92 11.27 -19.91
N ALA A 228 3.44 10.04 -20.01
CA ALA A 228 4.25 8.84 -20.09
C ALA A 228 5.31 8.88 -21.23
N ALA A 229 5.18 9.85 -22.17
CA ALA A 229 6.20 10.20 -23.16
C ALA A 229 6.10 11.66 -23.53
N VAL A 230 7.23 12.38 -23.56
CA VAL A 230 7.37 13.79 -23.93
C VAL A 230 8.39 13.92 -25.05
N GLN A 231 8.00 14.59 -26.15
CA GLN A 231 8.94 14.91 -27.21
C GLN A 231 9.77 16.12 -26.82
N ARG A 232 11.09 16.02 -26.98
CA ARG A 232 12.04 17.13 -26.80
C ARG A 232 12.13 18.00 -28.05
N ASP A 233 12.69 19.20 -27.91
CA ASP A 233 12.88 20.15 -29.02
C ASP A 233 13.82 19.60 -30.11
N ASP A 234 14.71 18.67 -29.77
CA ASP A 234 15.62 17.98 -30.68
C ASP A 234 14.97 16.81 -31.46
N GLY A 235 13.67 16.57 -31.24
CA GLY A 235 12.92 15.48 -31.84
C GLY A 235 13.03 14.14 -31.14
N SER A 236 13.89 14.00 -30.12
CA SER A 236 13.96 12.80 -29.28
C SER A 236 12.78 12.69 -28.33
N TRP A 237 12.53 11.51 -27.77
CA TRP A 237 11.48 11.28 -26.82
C TRP A 237 12.04 10.91 -25.45
N LEU A 238 11.53 11.55 -24.42
CA LEU A 238 11.70 11.14 -23.04
C LEU A 238 10.50 10.26 -22.71
N VAL A 239 10.76 8.99 -22.43
CA VAL A 239 9.71 7.99 -22.12
C VAL A 239 9.89 7.55 -20.68
N ASP A 240 8.77 7.40 -19.95
CA ASP A 240 8.78 6.85 -18.61
C ASP A 240 9.17 5.37 -18.67
N GLY A 241 10.19 4.97 -17.92
CA GLY A 241 10.65 3.58 -17.87
C GLY A 241 9.63 2.59 -17.32
N SER A 242 8.62 3.07 -16.58
CA SER A 242 7.51 2.25 -16.07
C SER A 242 6.42 1.98 -17.12
N MET A 243 6.45 2.67 -18.28
CA MET A 243 5.50 2.44 -19.38
C MET A 243 5.59 0.99 -19.85
N THR A 244 4.43 0.33 -19.98
CA THR A 244 4.40 -1.05 -20.50
C THR A 244 4.83 -1.12 -21.95
N ILE A 245 5.42 -2.25 -22.35
CA ILE A 245 5.83 -2.47 -23.75
C ILE A 245 4.63 -2.35 -24.70
N GLY A 246 3.45 -2.83 -24.29
CA GLY A 246 2.23 -2.73 -25.09
C GLY A 246 1.84 -1.27 -25.36
N GLU A 247 1.79 -0.42 -24.34
CA GLU A 247 1.51 1.03 -24.46
C GLU A 247 2.57 1.75 -25.29
N PHE A 248 3.84 1.39 -25.12
CA PHE A 248 4.96 1.96 -25.87
C PHE A 248 4.81 1.66 -27.36
N ARG A 249 4.53 0.41 -27.72
CA ARG A 249 4.33 -0.02 -29.12
C ARG A 249 3.12 0.68 -29.76
N GLU A 250 1.98 0.72 -29.06
CA GLU A 250 0.77 1.37 -29.55
C GLU A 250 1.02 2.86 -29.79
N ARG A 251 1.68 3.53 -28.85
CA ARG A 251 1.93 4.97 -28.93
C ARG A 251 2.86 5.38 -30.06
N PHE A 252 3.89 4.55 -30.33
CA PHE A 252 4.90 4.85 -31.35
C PHE A 252 4.72 4.06 -32.65
N GLY A 253 3.66 3.26 -32.75
CA GLY A 253 3.35 2.46 -33.95
C GLY A 253 4.44 1.43 -34.27
N LEU A 254 5.07 0.85 -33.23
CA LEU A 254 6.19 -0.06 -33.40
C LEU A 254 5.71 -1.52 -33.59
N PRO A 255 6.43 -2.33 -34.38
CA PRO A 255 6.24 -3.78 -34.42
C PRO A 255 6.63 -4.41 -33.07
N ALA A 256 6.45 -5.74 -32.94
CA ALA A 256 6.93 -6.47 -31.78
C ALA A 256 8.43 -6.22 -31.54
N LEU A 257 8.80 -5.98 -30.28
CA LEU A 257 10.19 -5.74 -29.91
C LEU A 257 10.98 -7.06 -29.87
N PRO A 258 12.30 -6.99 -30.06
CA PRO A 258 13.15 -8.17 -29.89
C PRO A 258 12.96 -8.81 -28.51
N ARG A 259 12.81 -10.12 -28.45
CA ARG A 259 12.64 -10.89 -27.20
C ARG A 259 11.35 -10.61 -26.39
N GLU A 260 10.37 -9.88 -26.95
CA GLU A 260 9.08 -9.61 -26.28
C GLU A 260 8.35 -10.92 -25.93
N ASP A 261 8.46 -11.96 -26.78
CA ASP A 261 7.82 -13.26 -26.57
C ASP A 261 8.48 -14.09 -25.45
N SER A 262 9.69 -13.73 -25.00
CA SER A 262 10.39 -14.45 -23.92
C SER A 262 9.81 -14.14 -22.55
N GLY A 263 9.09 -13.02 -22.39
CA GLY A 263 8.54 -12.58 -21.10
C GLY A 263 9.59 -12.05 -20.11
N ASP A 264 10.82 -11.77 -20.59
CA ASP A 264 11.92 -11.31 -19.74
C ASP A 264 11.72 -9.87 -19.26
N PHE A 265 10.87 -9.08 -19.94
CA PHE A 265 10.56 -7.69 -19.58
C PHE A 265 9.12 -7.31 -19.92
N GLU A 266 8.50 -6.50 -19.05
CA GLU A 266 7.13 -5.98 -19.23
C GLU A 266 7.09 -4.48 -19.45
N THR A 267 8.19 -3.76 -19.13
CA THR A 267 8.28 -2.29 -19.20
C THR A 267 9.43 -1.84 -20.09
N VAL A 268 9.35 -0.57 -20.55
CA VAL A 268 10.42 0.06 -21.33
C VAL A 268 11.74 0.08 -20.54
N GLY A 269 11.70 0.35 -19.23
CA GLY A 269 12.87 0.28 -18.37
C GLY A 269 13.48 -1.12 -18.31
N GLY A 270 12.66 -2.17 -18.19
CA GLY A 270 13.09 -3.55 -18.25
C GLY A 270 13.78 -3.88 -19.57
N PHE A 271 13.18 -3.50 -20.69
CA PHE A 271 13.76 -3.70 -22.04
C PHE A 271 15.12 -3.00 -22.24
N MET A 272 15.36 -1.86 -21.59
CA MET A 272 16.62 -1.11 -21.73
C MET A 272 17.77 -1.69 -20.90
N VAL A 273 17.46 -2.49 -19.88
CA VAL A 273 18.46 -3.08 -18.96
C VAL A 273 18.83 -4.52 -19.35
N ASP A 274 17.97 -5.21 -20.12
CA ASP A 274 18.17 -6.57 -20.60
C ASP A 274 18.94 -6.61 -21.93
#